data_3830ecd4d8b0b62c9291fe0584f9d93a
#
_entry.id   3830ecd4d8b0b62c9291fe0584f9d93a
#
_cell.length_a   1.000
_cell.length_b   1.000
_cell.length_c   1.000
_cell.angle_alpha   90.00
_cell.angle_beta   90.00
_cell.angle_gamma   90.00
#
_symmetry.space_group_name_H-M   'P 1'
#
loop_
_entity.id
_entity.type
_entity.pdbx_description
1 polymer ?
#
loop_
_entity_poly.entity_id
_entity_poly.type
_entity_poly.pdbx_seq_one_letter_code
_entity_poly.pdbx_strand_id
1 'polypeptide(L)'
;MRIRFNREVRLGMKVRELYANYFMIAGLGCLLLGMGNWIIGAVETAKYQNLLLKTAQTGLEDSYRNFQQLDQQRNEEVLRRLTENREKYNAARVKLNFFYVVLTGGRLLFLIGSLIAVVTLFRLIRRDAQSKIQKLEF
;
A
#
# COMPACT_ATOMS: atom_id res chain seq x y z
N MET A 1 -42.36 -0.68 30.38
CA MET A 1 -41.39 -1.68 29.95
C MET A 1 -41.48 -1.91 28.43
N ARG A 2 -41.16 -0.92 27.57
CA ARG A 2 -41.22 -1.04 26.08
C ARG A 2 -40.32 -0.04 25.37
N ILE A 3 -39.01 -0.03 25.66
CA ILE A 3 -38.06 0.93 25.01
C ILE A 3 -36.86 0.22 24.32
N ARG A 4 -36.74 -1.10 24.36
CA ARG A 4 -35.58 -1.81 23.81
C ARG A 4 -35.66 -2.26 22.35
N PHE A 5 -36.83 -2.28 21.74
CA PHE A 5 -36.99 -2.89 20.39
C PHE A 5 -36.65 -1.98 19.20
N ASN A 6 -36.47 -0.68 19.43
CA ASN A 6 -36.31 0.30 18.33
C ASN A 6 -34.83 0.60 17.93
N ARG A 7 -33.86 0.00 18.59
CA ARG A 7 -32.45 0.30 18.31
C ARG A 7 -31.86 -0.54 17.17
N GLU A 8 -32.25 -1.80 17.06
CA GLU A 8 -31.70 -2.71 16.03
C GLU A 8 -32.28 -2.42 14.63
N VAL A 9 -33.53 -2.06 14.53
CA VAL A 9 -34.17 -1.69 13.24
C VAL A 9 -33.55 -0.42 12.65
N ARG A 10 -33.08 0.50 13.49
CA ARG A 10 -32.41 1.74 13.03
C ARG A 10 -31.00 1.52 12.48
N LEU A 11 -30.25 0.54 13.00
CA LEU A 11 -28.91 0.20 12.50
C LEU A 11 -28.98 -0.42 11.10
N GLY A 12 -29.94 -1.28 10.84
CA GLY A 12 -30.12 -1.93 9.52
C GLY A 12 -30.49 -0.94 8.41
N MET A 13 -31.32 0.06 8.71
CA MET A 13 -31.69 1.09 7.72
C MET A 13 -30.51 2.03 7.37
N LYS A 14 -29.69 2.39 8.35
CA LYS A 14 -28.49 3.21 8.14
C LYS A 14 -27.43 2.52 7.30
N VAL A 15 -27.23 1.22 7.47
CA VAL A 15 -26.27 0.43 6.68
C VAL A 15 -26.70 0.38 5.21
N ARG A 16 -28.01 0.20 4.94
CA ARG A 16 -28.54 0.19 3.57
C ARG A 16 -28.39 1.55 2.85
N GLU A 17 -28.54 2.66 3.56
CA GLU A 17 -28.30 4.01 3.00
C GLU A 17 -26.82 4.27 2.71
N LEU A 18 -25.90 3.71 3.50
CA LEU A 18 -24.46 3.76 3.26
C LEU A 18 -24.07 3.10 1.94
N TYR A 19 -24.64 1.92 1.65
CA TYR A 19 -24.38 1.21 0.39
C TYR A 19 -25.09 1.83 -0.83
N ALA A 20 -26.13 2.64 -0.63
CA ALA A 20 -26.81 3.34 -1.72
C ALA A 20 -26.10 4.63 -2.17
N ASN A 21 -25.06 5.04 -1.47
CA ASN A 21 -24.32 6.27 -1.79
C ASN A 21 -23.06 5.97 -2.61
N TYR A 22 -23.04 6.38 -3.89
CA TYR A 22 -21.91 6.17 -4.80
C TYR A 22 -20.57 6.69 -4.26
N PHE A 23 -20.58 7.82 -3.55
CA PHE A 23 -19.38 8.38 -2.94
C PHE A 23 -18.83 7.49 -1.83
N MET A 24 -19.69 6.83 -1.07
CA MET A 24 -19.28 5.90 -0.02
C MET A 24 -18.66 4.64 -0.63
N ILE A 25 -19.27 4.09 -1.69
CA ILE A 25 -18.74 2.93 -2.41
C ILE A 25 -17.39 3.27 -3.05
N ALA A 26 -17.29 4.43 -3.70
CA ALA A 26 -16.05 4.89 -4.32
C ALA A 26 -14.94 5.11 -3.27
N GLY A 27 -15.26 5.76 -2.14
CA GLY A 27 -14.32 5.97 -1.04
C GLY A 27 -13.83 4.66 -0.44
N LEU A 28 -14.73 3.70 -0.21
CA LEU A 28 -14.40 2.37 0.30
C LEU A 28 -13.54 1.58 -0.71
N GLY A 29 -13.87 1.65 -2.00
CA GLY A 29 -13.10 1.04 -3.09
C GLY A 29 -11.67 1.59 -3.14
N CYS A 30 -11.50 2.91 -3.12
CA CYS A 30 -10.18 3.56 -3.08
C CYS A 30 -9.39 3.17 -1.82
N LEU A 31 -10.07 3.02 -0.67
CA LEU A 31 -9.44 2.64 0.59
C LEU A 31 -8.92 1.20 0.54
N LEU A 32 -9.71 0.25 0.03
CA LEU A 32 -9.31 -1.15 -0.13
C LEU A 32 -8.18 -1.30 -1.14
N LEU A 33 -8.26 -0.64 -2.30
CA LEU A 33 -7.21 -0.65 -3.32
C LEU A 33 -5.93 0.01 -2.82
N GLY A 34 -6.05 1.13 -2.11
CA GLY A 34 -4.93 1.83 -1.52
C GLY A 34 -4.22 0.98 -0.48
N MET A 35 -4.96 0.30 0.40
CA MET A 35 -4.42 -0.60 1.41
C MET A 35 -3.73 -1.82 0.77
N GLY A 36 -4.35 -2.44 -0.24
CA GLY A 36 -3.75 -3.55 -0.99
C GLY A 36 -2.41 -3.17 -1.64
N ASN A 37 -2.39 -2.06 -2.37
CA ASN A 37 -1.18 -1.54 -3.00
C ASN A 37 -0.11 -1.15 -1.98
N TRP A 38 -0.51 -0.58 -0.84
CA TRP A 38 0.43 -0.23 0.23
C TRP A 38 1.10 -1.49 0.81
N ILE A 39 0.34 -2.54 1.12
CA ILE A 39 0.87 -3.79 1.68
C ILE A 39 1.81 -4.46 0.68
N ILE A 40 1.39 -4.64 -0.57
CA ILE A 40 2.22 -5.24 -1.63
C ILE A 40 3.49 -4.42 -1.83
N GLY A 41 3.37 -3.10 -1.95
CA GLY A 41 4.50 -2.20 -2.11
C GLY A 41 5.49 -2.28 -0.93
N ALA A 42 5.01 -2.38 0.31
CA ALA A 42 5.86 -2.49 1.49
C ALA A 42 6.63 -3.81 1.53
N VAL A 43 5.96 -4.94 1.28
CA VAL A 43 6.57 -6.27 1.30
C VAL A 43 7.62 -6.41 0.21
N GLU A 44 7.28 -6.04 -1.03
CA GLU A 44 8.21 -6.16 -2.16
C GLU A 44 9.38 -5.16 -2.05
N THR A 45 9.15 -3.95 -1.57
CA THR A 45 10.22 -2.98 -1.30
C THR A 45 11.23 -3.54 -0.30
N ALA A 46 10.78 -4.10 0.82
CA ALA A 46 11.65 -4.70 1.83
C ALA A 46 12.46 -5.88 1.25
N LYS A 47 11.83 -6.72 0.44
CA LYS A 47 12.49 -7.85 -0.24
C LYS A 47 13.60 -7.39 -1.18
N TYR A 48 13.34 -6.41 -2.05
CA TYR A 48 14.35 -5.90 -2.98
C TYR A 48 15.44 -5.08 -2.30
N GLN A 49 15.17 -4.36 -1.22
CA GLN A 49 16.20 -3.72 -0.39
C GLN A 49 17.16 -4.76 0.19
N ASN A 50 16.65 -5.84 0.79
CA ASN A 50 17.49 -6.91 1.32
C ASN A 50 18.31 -7.60 0.22
N LEU A 51 17.75 -7.79 -0.97
CA LEU A 51 18.46 -8.34 -2.11
C LEU A 51 19.59 -7.43 -2.58
N LEU A 52 19.35 -6.11 -2.65
CA LEU A 52 20.37 -5.13 -2.99
C LEU A 52 21.53 -5.11 -1.98
N LEU A 53 21.21 -5.13 -0.68
CA LEU A 53 22.21 -5.15 0.37
C LEU A 53 23.09 -6.42 0.28
N LYS A 54 22.47 -7.59 0.13
CA LYS A 54 23.20 -8.85 -0.05
C LYS A 54 24.08 -8.84 -1.30
N THR A 55 23.56 -8.39 -2.44
CA THR A 55 24.32 -8.37 -3.71
C THR A 55 25.47 -7.38 -3.63
N ALA A 56 25.29 -6.22 -2.99
CA ALA A 56 26.37 -5.25 -2.78
C ALA A 56 27.44 -5.79 -1.86
N GLN A 57 27.07 -6.45 -0.78
CA GLN A 57 28.00 -7.06 0.18
C GLN A 57 28.82 -8.19 -0.46
N THR A 58 28.17 -9.10 -1.19
CA THR A 58 28.86 -10.18 -1.91
C THR A 58 29.80 -9.63 -2.97
N GLY A 59 29.37 -8.60 -3.73
CA GLY A 59 30.22 -7.97 -4.74
C GLY A 59 31.45 -7.29 -4.16
N LEU A 60 31.36 -6.70 -2.97
CA LEU A 60 32.49 -6.13 -2.25
C LEU A 60 33.45 -7.23 -1.76
N GLU A 61 32.96 -8.29 -1.16
CA GLU A 61 33.77 -9.42 -0.68
C GLU A 61 34.50 -10.09 -1.83
N ASP A 62 33.83 -10.34 -2.95
CA ASP A 62 34.44 -10.93 -4.16
C ASP A 62 35.52 -9.98 -4.75
N SER A 63 35.29 -8.67 -4.75
CA SER A 63 36.27 -7.69 -5.19
C SER A 63 37.53 -7.70 -4.31
N TYR A 64 37.37 -7.71 -2.99
CA TYR A 64 38.50 -7.77 -2.06
C TYR A 64 39.32 -9.06 -2.18
N ARG A 65 38.67 -10.22 -2.31
CA ARG A 65 39.36 -11.51 -2.50
C ARG A 65 40.14 -11.57 -3.80
N ASN A 66 39.60 -11.00 -4.88
CA ASN A 66 40.22 -11.06 -6.21
C ASN A 66 41.35 -10.07 -6.36
N PHE A 67 41.39 -8.94 -5.62
CA PHE A 67 42.52 -8.04 -5.56
C PHE A 67 43.75 -8.66 -4.93
N GLN A 68 43.60 -9.66 -4.04
CA GLN A 68 44.71 -10.37 -3.40
C GLN A 68 45.28 -11.51 -4.24
N GLN A 69 44.58 -11.97 -5.30
CA GLN A 69 45.00 -13.07 -6.15
C GLN A 69 44.97 -12.67 -7.64
N LEU A 70 45.87 -11.76 -8.02
CA LEU A 70 46.07 -11.33 -9.41
C LEU A 70 46.80 -12.41 -10.22
N ASP A 71 46.07 -13.45 -10.64
CA ASP A 71 46.55 -14.44 -11.60
C ASP A 71 45.80 -14.25 -12.94
N GLN A 72 46.54 -14.08 -14.04
CA GLN A 72 45.98 -13.65 -15.35
C GLN A 72 44.89 -14.55 -15.94
N GLN A 73 44.90 -15.83 -15.65
CA GLN A 73 43.88 -16.77 -16.15
C GLN A 73 42.53 -16.72 -15.41
N ARG A 74 42.49 -16.11 -14.24
CA ARG A 74 41.29 -15.94 -13.42
C ARG A 74 40.45 -14.70 -13.77
N ASN A 75 40.99 -13.81 -14.58
CA ASN A 75 40.39 -12.52 -14.88
C ASN A 75 39.06 -12.62 -15.64
N GLU A 76 38.91 -13.55 -16.56
CA GLU A 76 37.67 -13.68 -17.35
C GLU A 76 36.51 -14.19 -16.50
N GLU A 77 36.75 -15.15 -15.61
CA GLU A 77 35.70 -15.67 -14.73
C GLU A 77 35.27 -14.63 -13.68
N VAL A 78 36.23 -13.87 -13.17
CA VAL A 78 36.00 -12.77 -12.25
C VAL A 78 35.20 -11.65 -12.92
N LEU A 79 35.57 -11.26 -14.14
CA LEU A 79 34.84 -10.27 -14.91
C LEU A 79 33.43 -10.71 -15.22
N ARG A 80 33.20 -11.97 -15.56
CA ARG A 80 31.87 -12.53 -15.79
C ARG A 80 31.03 -12.47 -14.52
N ARG A 81 31.54 -12.89 -13.37
CA ARG A 81 30.82 -12.83 -12.08
C ARG A 81 30.50 -11.38 -11.67
N LEU A 82 31.42 -10.45 -11.87
CA LEU A 82 31.18 -9.03 -11.61
C LEU A 82 30.09 -8.47 -12.52
N THR A 83 30.08 -8.85 -13.79
CA THR A 83 29.03 -8.43 -14.74
C THR A 83 27.68 -9.00 -14.36
N GLU A 84 27.59 -10.29 -14.02
CA GLU A 84 26.34 -10.92 -13.55
C GLU A 84 25.83 -10.27 -12.27
N ASN A 85 26.70 -9.98 -11.31
CA ASN A 85 26.32 -9.31 -10.06
C ASN A 85 25.82 -7.88 -10.32
N ARG A 86 26.48 -7.17 -11.23
CA ARG A 86 26.06 -5.82 -11.65
C ARG A 86 24.69 -5.83 -12.33
N GLU A 87 24.42 -6.80 -13.20
CA GLU A 87 23.12 -6.96 -13.84
C GLU A 87 22.02 -7.31 -12.83
N LYS A 88 22.29 -8.22 -11.91
CA LYS A 88 21.35 -8.56 -10.81
C LYS A 88 21.05 -7.32 -9.92
N TYR A 89 22.11 -6.55 -9.60
CA TYR A 89 21.96 -5.31 -8.84
C TYR A 89 21.10 -4.29 -9.57
N ASN A 90 21.37 -4.05 -10.86
CA ASN A 90 20.61 -3.11 -11.68
C ASN A 90 19.15 -3.56 -11.83
N ALA A 91 18.88 -4.83 -12.09
CA ALA A 91 17.54 -5.38 -12.17
C ALA A 91 16.78 -5.24 -10.85
N ALA A 92 17.42 -5.51 -9.72
CA ALA A 92 16.83 -5.34 -8.39
C ALA A 92 16.53 -3.86 -8.09
N ARG A 93 17.41 -2.94 -8.49
CA ARG A 93 17.22 -1.50 -8.32
C ARG A 93 16.02 -0.96 -9.11
N VAL A 94 15.86 -1.40 -10.36
CA VAL A 94 14.70 -1.03 -11.20
C VAL A 94 13.40 -1.51 -10.56
N LYS A 95 13.36 -2.76 -10.10
CA LYS A 95 12.20 -3.32 -9.39
C LYS A 95 11.92 -2.59 -8.09
N LEU A 96 12.94 -2.25 -7.32
CA LEU A 96 12.79 -1.48 -6.09
C LEU A 96 12.14 -0.12 -6.36
N ASN A 97 12.61 0.61 -7.36
CA ASN A 97 12.04 1.91 -7.73
C ASN A 97 10.56 1.77 -8.14
N PHE A 98 10.22 0.74 -8.90
CA PHE A 98 8.84 0.47 -9.29
C PHE A 98 7.94 0.23 -8.05
N PHE A 99 8.35 -0.63 -7.13
CA PHE A 99 7.57 -0.92 -5.94
C PHE A 99 7.51 0.26 -4.97
N TYR A 100 8.50 1.13 -4.98
CA TYR A 100 8.46 2.38 -4.23
C TYR A 100 7.36 3.33 -4.74
N VAL A 101 7.16 3.40 -6.06
CA VAL A 101 6.05 4.14 -6.67
C VAL A 101 4.71 3.50 -6.30
N VAL A 102 4.59 2.17 -6.35
CA VAL A 102 3.38 1.43 -5.94
C VAL A 102 3.06 1.69 -4.46
N LEU A 103 4.06 1.66 -3.59
CA LEU A 103 3.94 1.95 -2.16
C LEU A 103 3.41 3.37 -1.91
N THR A 104 4.01 4.36 -2.57
CA THR A 104 3.63 5.78 -2.43
C THR A 104 2.24 6.03 -3.00
N GLY A 105 1.94 5.49 -4.18
CA GLY A 105 0.61 5.55 -4.79
C GLY A 105 -0.46 4.88 -3.93
N GLY A 106 -0.15 3.74 -3.31
CA GLY A 106 -1.05 3.06 -2.38
C GLY A 106 -1.38 3.90 -1.16
N ARG A 107 -0.38 4.57 -0.57
CA ARG A 107 -0.58 5.49 0.56
C ARG A 107 -1.46 6.67 0.19
N LEU A 108 -1.24 7.28 -0.98
CA LEU A 108 -2.04 8.40 -1.46
C LEU A 108 -3.51 7.99 -1.70
N LEU A 109 -3.73 6.86 -2.37
CA LEU A 109 -5.08 6.31 -2.60
C LEU A 109 -5.79 6.01 -1.28
N PHE A 110 -5.10 5.45 -0.29
CA PHE A 110 -5.64 5.19 1.03
C PHE A 110 -6.07 6.48 1.74
N LEU A 111 -5.25 7.52 1.70
CA LEU A 111 -5.57 8.82 2.29
C LEU A 111 -6.78 9.48 1.62
N ILE A 112 -6.83 9.48 0.29
CA ILE A 112 -7.96 10.03 -0.49
C ILE A 112 -9.24 9.24 -0.18
N GLY A 113 -9.18 7.92 -0.21
CA GLY A 113 -10.32 7.05 0.10
C GLY A 113 -10.86 7.25 1.52
N SER A 114 -9.95 7.40 2.49
CA SER A 114 -10.30 7.68 3.89
C SER A 114 -10.99 9.03 4.02
N LEU A 115 -10.47 10.07 3.38
CA LEU A 115 -11.05 11.41 3.42
C LEU A 115 -12.45 11.44 2.79
N ILE A 116 -12.65 10.79 1.65
CA ILE A 116 -13.96 10.68 1.00
C ILE A 116 -14.94 9.92 1.91
N ALA A 117 -14.52 8.83 2.52
CA ALA A 117 -15.35 8.03 3.41
C ALA A 117 -15.79 8.84 4.65
N VAL A 118 -14.86 9.56 5.29
CA VAL A 118 -15.14 10.39 6.47
C VAL A 118 -16.10 11.53 6.12
N VAL A 119 -15.85 12.28 5.03
CA VAL A 119 -16.73 13.37 4.59
C VAL A 119 -18.13 12.86 4.27
N THR A 120 -18.24 11.72 3.60
CA THR A 120 -19.53 11.12 3.25
C THR A 120 -20.28 10.65 4.49
N LEU A 121 -19.59 10.03 5.44
CA LEU A 121 -20.15 9.62 6.72
C LEU A 121 -20.70 10.83 7.51
N PHE A 122 -19.92 11.91 7.57
CA PHE A 122 -20.33 13.12 8.26
C PHE A 122 -21.58 13.78 7.62
N ARG A 123 -21.64 13.80 6.27
CA ARG A 123 -22.83 14.30 5.56
C ARG A 123 -24.06 13.44 5.83
N LEU A 124 -23.92 12.12 5.89
CA LEU A 124 -25.03 11.20 6.21
C LEU A 124 -25.55 11.40 7.63
N ILE A 125 -24.67 11.55 8.63
CA ILE A 125 -25.03 11.81 10.01
C ILE A 125 -25.79 13.15 10.13
N ARG A 126 -25.27 14.19 9.47
CA ARG A 126 -25.93 15.51 9.49
C ARG A 126 -27.32 15.47 8.85
N ARG A 127 -27.50 14.76 7.74
CA ARG A 127 -28.78 14.59 7.05
C ARG A 127 -29.79 13.82 7.92
N ASP A 128 -29.33 12.77 8.61
CA ASP A 128 -30.17 11.97 9.53
C ASP A 128 -30.63 12.81 10.74
N ALA A 129 -29.73 13.67 11.26
CA ALA A 129 -30.08 14.61 12.35
C ALA A 129 -31.13 15.64 11.92
N GLN A 130 -31.00 16.23 10.74
CA GLN A 130 -31.97 17.21 10.21
C GLN A 130 -33.33 16.57 9.94
N SER A 131 -33.39 15.34 9.39
CA SER A 131 -34.65 14.63 9.15
C SER A 131 -35.42 14.28 10.44
N LYS A 132 -34.69 14.14 11.56
CA LYS A 132 -35.32 13.88 12.87
C LYS A 132 -35.90 15.13 13.51
N ILE A 133 -35.25 16.28 13.34
CA ILE A 133 -35.74 17.56 13.85
C ILE A 133 -37.05 17.93 13.13
N GLN A 134 -37.10 17.80 11.80
CA GLN A 134 -38.30 18.05 11.00
C GLN A 134 -39.52 17.16 11.38
N LYS A 135 -39.27 15.93 11.85
CA LYS A 135 -40.33 15.01 12.29
C LYS A 135 -40.85 15.28 13.70
N LEU A 136 -40.19 16.14 14.46
CA LEU A 136 -40.61 16.52 15.81
C LEU A 136 -41.42 17.85 15.83
N GLU A 137 -41.38 18.58 14.71
CA GLU A 137 -42.13 19.85 14.57
C GLU A 137 -43.54 19.66 13.98
N PHE A 138 -43.92 18.43 13.61
CA PHE A 138 -45.29 18.04 13.22
C PHE A 138 -45.88 17.07 14.25
#